data_d9f59fe8293759443137d7801ed60ccc
#
_entry.id   d9f59fe8293759443137d7801ed60ccc
#
_cell.length_a   1.000
_cell.length_b   1.000
_cell.length_c   1.000
_cell.angle_alpha   90.00
_cell.angle_beta   90.00
_cell.angle_gamma   90.00
#
_symmetry.space_group_name_H-M   'P 1'
#
loop_
_entity.id
_entity.type
_entity.pdbx_description
1 polymer ?
#
loop_
_entity_poly.entity_id
_entity_poly.type
_entity_poly.pdbx_seq_one_letter_code
_entity_poly.pdbx_strand_id
1 'polypeptide(L)'
;MKVLDKIKERWKGVNYPFLIHSTGSLNFTEIAAQKVLDLSNIKSGEVVALIGDFDPQSIMILLELIDKNTIIVPLTKETKPQHNYFLESAFVDVVIEGHSVRRIKNDTNHKLIDKLRSQEHAGLVLFSTGTTGSPKAILHDLTIFMQRFETPRPTFKTISFLLFDHIGGLNTLLHTLFNKGTVIAPESRSVEVVLKTCKEHQIEVLPTTPTFLRMMLISGLIPDGIPESLRIITYGTERMDQPTLDALCELL
;
A
#
# COMPACT_ATOMS: atom_id res chain seq x y z
N MET A 1 0.13 -18.10 13.65
CA MET A 1 0.67 -16.87 14.28
C MET A 1 0.14 -15.69 13.47
N LYS A 2 -0.43 -14.68 14.13
CA LYS A 2 -0.95 -13.48 13.49
C LYS A 2 0.13 -12.72 12.74
N VAL A 3 -0.25 -12.01 11.68
CA VAL A 3 0.68 -11.23 10.83
C VAL A 3 1.40 -10.16 11.65
N LEU A 4 0.66 -9.46 12.49
CA LEU A 4 1.22 -8.41 13.36
C LEU A 4 2.24 -8.97 14.35
N ASP A 5 2.01 -10.16 14.91
CA ASP A 5 2.97 -10.80 15.82
C ASP A 5 4.26 -11.20 15.08
N LYS A 6 4.12 -11.72 13.85
CA LYS A 6 5.29 -12.05 12.99
C LYS A 6 6.13 -10.80 12.71
N ILE A 7 5.48 -9.68 12.41
CA ILE A 7 6.17 -8.43 12.12
C ILE A 7 6.83 -7.89 13.38
N LYS A 8 6.13 -7.87 14.53
CA LYS A 8 6.70 -7.46 15.82
C LYS A 8 7.97 -8.23 16.17
N GLU A 9 7.96 -9.56 15.97
CA GLU A 9 9.15 -10.38 16.23
C GLU A 9 10.30 -10.05 15.27
N ARG A 10 10.01 -9.82 13.97
CA ARG A 10 11.03 -9.41 13.00
C ARG A 10 11.66 -8.07 13.33
N TRP A 11 10.86 -7.11 13.82
CA TRP A 11 11.32 -5.77 14.15
C TRP A 11 11.92 -5.63 15.54
N LYS A 12 11.97 -6.70 16.33
CA LYS A 12 12.57 -6.70 17.65
C LYS A 12 14.05 -6.33 17.59
N GLY A 13 14.43 -5.32 18.37
CA GLY A 13 15.80 -4.79 18.40
C GLY A 13 16.21 -3.92 17.21
N VAL A 14 15.31 -3.63 16.28
CA VAL A 14 15.52 -2.65 15.21
C VAL A 14 15.22 -1.25 15.76
N ASN A 15 16.19 -0.34 15.63
CA ASN A 15 16.13 1.00 16.22
C ASN A 15 16.12 2.15 15.19
N TYR A 16 16.08 1.81 13.89
CA TYR A 16 15.91 2.80 12.82
C TYR A 16 14.45 2.91 12.39
N PRO A 17 14.06 4.01 11.70
CA PRO A 17 12.68 4.23 11.32
C PRO A 17 12.13 3.15 10.36
N PHE A 18 10.92 2.69 10.64
CA PHE A 18 10.11 1.95 9.67
C PHE A 18 9.42 2.91 8.68
N LEU A 19 8.89 4.03 9.18
CA LEU A 19 8.12 4.98 8.39
C LEU A 19 8.66 6.38 8.57
N ILE A 20 8.90 7.07 7.46
CA ILE A 20 9.17 8.51 7.39
C ILE A 20 8.05 9.13 6.55
N HIS A 21 7.35 10.10 7.11
CA HIS A 21 6.25 10.82 6.45
C HIS A 21 6.22 12.28 6.91
N SER A 22 5.30 13.08 6.39
CA SER A 22 5.25 14.54 6.60
C SER A 22 5.24 14.99 8.07
N THR A 23 4.74 14.16 9.00
CA THR A 23 4.68 14.50 10.42
C THR A 23 5.88 13.98 11.23
N GLY A 24 6.83 13.29 10.59
CA GLY A 24 8.03 12.82 11.23
C GLY A 24 8.44 11.40 10.89
N SER A 25 9.30 10.85 11.73
CA SER A 25 9.97 9.57 11.57
C SER A 25 9.60 8.67 12.75
N LEU A 26 9.10 7.48 12.49
CA LEU A 26 8.63 6.54 13.50
C LEU A 26 9.26 5.16 13.28
N ASN A 27 9.75 4.54 14.35
CA ASN A 27 10.12 3.13 14.31
C ASN A 27 8.86 2.23 14.44
N PHE A 28 8.99 0.96 14.08
CA PHE A 28 7.83 0.07 14.09
C PHE A 28 7.25 -0.14 15.50
N THR A 29 8.09 -0.16 16.52
CA THR A 29 7.67 -0.33 17.91
C THR A 29 6.78 0.84 18.37
N GLU A 30 7.15 2.07 17.99
CA GLU A 30 6.37 3.27 18.29
C GLU A 30 5.00 3.24 17.63
N ILE A 31 4.95 2.85 16.34
CA ILE A 31 3.69 2.70 15.61
C ILE A 31 2.82 1.61 16.26
N ALA A 32 3.42 0.45 16.55
CA ALA A 32 2.70 -0.70 17.11
C ALA A 32 2.24 -0.49 18.57
N ALA A 33 2.81 0.47 19.29
CA ALA A 33 2.39 0.84 20.65
C ALA A 33 1.22 1.83 20.66
N GLN A 34 0.94 2.51 19.54
CA GLN A 34 -0.17 3.45 19.44
C GLN A 34 -1.50 2.68 19.44
N LYS A 35 -2.41 3.04 20.37
CA LYS A 35 -3.79 2.55 20.31
C LYS A 35 -4.54 3.38 19.27
N VAL A 36 -4.61 2.85 18.06
CA VAL A 36 -5.08 3.62 16.89
C VAL A 36 -6.60 3.75 16.87
N LEU A 37 -7.31 2.63 17.00
CA LEU A 37 -8.78 2.58 16.91
C LEU A 37 -9.28 1.31 17.60
N ASP A 38 -10.48 1.37 18.18
CA ASP A 38 -11.13 0.15 18.69
C ASP A 38 -11.84 -0.59 17.55
N LEU A 39 -11.25 -1.70 17.13
CA LEU A 39 -11.78 -2.59 16.11
C LEU A 39 -12.49 -3.82 16.68
N SER A 40 -12.78 -3.86 17.99
CA SER A 40 -13.39 -5.03 18.66
C SER A 40 -14.73 -5.43 18.06
N ASN A 41 -15.51 -4.46 17.57
CA ASN A 41 -16.80 -4.66 16.94
C ASN A 41 -16.73 -5.13 15.47
N ILE A 42 -15.54 -5.23 14.87
CA ILE A 42 -15.36 -5.75 13.52
C ILE A 42 -15.12 -7.26 13.59
N LYS A 43 -15.94 -8.01 12.84
CA LYS A 43 -15.94 -9.47 12.84
C LYS A 43 -15.11 -10.03 11.69
N SER A 44 -14.64 -11.27 11.85
CA SER A 44 -14.05 -12.03 10.74
C SER A 44 -15.02 -12.16 9.58
N GLY A 45 -14.49 -12.04 8.36
CA GLY A 45 -15.27 -12.13 7.11
C GLY A 45 -16.09 -10.89 6.73
N GLU A 46 -16.14 -9.86 7.59
CA GLU A 46 -16.76 -8.58 7.19
C GLU A 46 -15.93 -7.90 6.10
N VAL A 47 -16.61 -7.23 5.18
CA VAL A 47 -15.99 -6.42 4.13
C VAL A 47 -15.80 -5.01 4.66
N VAL A 48 -14.55 -4.59 4.81
CA VAL A 48 -14.17 -3.34 5.47
C VAL A 48 -13.46 -2.41 4.48
N ALA A 49 -14.08 -1.28 4.17
CA ALA A 49 -13.40 -0.22 3.44
C ALA A 49 -12.51 0.58 4.41
N LEU A 50 -11.22 0.67 4.08
CA LEU A 50 -10.24 1.47 4.79
C LEU A 50 -9.85 2.67 3.91
N ILE A 51 -10.35 3.86 4.26
CA ILE A 51 -9.99 5.11 3.59
C ILE A 51 -8.76 5.68 4.29
N GLY A 52 -7.60 5.54 3.65
CA GLY A 52 -6.32 5.87 4.24
C GLY A 52 -5.20 6.08 3.22
N ASP A 53 -3.99 6.21 3.71
CA ASP A 53 -2.76 6.31 2.90
C ASP A 53 -1.58 5.69 3.71
N PHE A 54 -0.34 5.94 3.30
CA PHE A 54 0.88 5.48 3.99
C PHE A 54 1.17 6.31 5.24
N ASP A 55 0.23 6.33 6.16
CA ASP A 55 0.35 6.93 7.49
C ASP A 55 0.32 5.86 8.60
N PRO A 56 0.82 6.17 9.82
CA PRO A 56 0.91 5.19 10.89
C PRO A 56 -0.41 4.54 11.25
N GLN A 57 -1.49 5.31 11.26
CA GLN A 57 -2.82 4.85 11.63
C GLN A 57 -3.39 3.88 10.60
N SER A 58 -3.35 4.26 9.32
CA SER A 58 -3.85 3.43 8.22
C SER A 58 -3.08 2.11 8.12
N ILE A 59 -1.75 2.15 8.30
CA ILE A 59 -0.90 0.95 8.27
C ILE A 59 -1.28 0.00 9.42
N MET A 60 -1.45 0.51 10.64
CA MET A 60 -1.81 -0.35 11.79
C MET A 60 -3.21 -0.93 11.66
N ILE A 61 -4.20 -0.13 11.22
CA ILE A 61 -5.54 -0.62 10.94
C ILE A 61 -5.52 -1.73 9.88
N LEU A 62 -4.76 -1.53 8.79
CA LEU A 62 -4.60 -2.54 7.74
C LEU A 62 -4.10 -3.87 8.32
N LEU A 63 -3.05 -3.85 9.13
CA LEU A 63 -2.47 -5.05 9.73
C LEU A 63 -3.43 -5.75 10.71
N GLU A 64 -4.15 -4.97 11.53
CA GLU A 64 -5.16 -5.53 12.44
C GLU A 64 -6.35 -6.14 11.69
N LEU A 65 -6.80 -5.53 10.59
CA LEU A 65 -7.85 -6.07 9.74
C LEU A 65 -7.42 -7.39 9.07
N ILE A 66 -6.16 -7.50 8.65
CA ILE A 66 -5.59 -8.77 8.14
C ILE A 66 -5.66 -9.84 9.23
N ASP A 67 -5.25 -9.51 10.46
CA ASP A 67 -5.25 -10.44 11.59
C ASP A 67 -6.64 -10.86 12.07
N LYS A 68 -7.67 -10.09 11.69
CA LYS A 68 -9.08 -10.41 11.93
C LYS A 68 -9.72 -11.24 10.81
N ASN A 69 -8.97 -11.59 9.76
CA ASN A 69 -9.47 -12.27 8.58
C ASN A 69 -10.67 -11.53 7.94
N THR A 70 -10.59 -10.19 7.86
CA THR A 70 -11.58 -9.38 7.15
C THR A 70 -11.28 -9.33 5.66
N ILE A 71 -12.23 -8.85 4.87
CA ILE A 71 -12.04 -8.56 3.45
C ILE A 71 -11.86 -7.05 3.31
N ILE A 72 -10.65 -6.64 3.01
CA ILE A 72 -10.24 -5.23 3.06
C ILE A 72 -10.42 -4.60 1.67
N VAL A 73 -11.00 -3.41 1.66
CA VAL A 73 -11.17 -2.55 0.47
C VAL A 73 -10.40 -1.26 0.76
N PRO A 74 -9.10 -1.18 0.42
CA PRO A 74 -8.34 0.05 0.60
C PRO A 74 -8.86 1.10 -0.39
N LEU A 75 -9.03 2.31 0.09
CA LEU A 75 -9.44 3.48 -0.69
C LEU A 75 -8.60 4.68 -0.28
N THR A 76 -8.39 5.60 -1.23
CA THR A 76 -7.64 6.84 -0.98
C THR A 76 -8.55 8.05 -1.13
N LYS A 77 -8.10 9.21 -0.65
CA LYS A 77 -8.85 10.48 -0.82
C LYS A 77 -8.96 10.89 -2.28
N GLU A 78 -8.00 10.50 -3.10
CA GLU A 78 -7.96 10.76 -4.54
C GLU A 78 -9.13 10.09 -5.28
N THR A 79 -9.56 8.92 -4.81
CA THR A 79 -10.68 8.17 -5.40
C THR A 79 -12.05 8.52 -4.80
N LYS A 80 -12.13 9.53 -3.92
CA LYS A 80 -13.36 9.94 -3.22
C LYS A 80 -14.60 10.11 -4.11
N PRO A 81 -14.53 10.68 -5.33
CA PRO A 81 -15.71 10.78 -6.21
C PRO A 81 -16.32 9.43 -6.57
N GLN A 82 -15.55 8.33 -6.50
CA GLN A 82 -15.97 6.98 -6.86
C GLN A 82 -16.32 6.12 -5.65
N HIS A 83 -16.15 6.61 -4.42
CA HIS A 83 -16.31 5.79 -3.21
C HIS A 83 -17.69 5.13 -3.13
N ASN A 84 -18.78 5.83 -3.44
CA ASN A 84 -20.13 5.22 -3.39
C ASN A 84 -20.19 3.98 -4.29
N TYR A 85 -19.71 4.09 -5.53
CA TYR A 85 -19.65 2.98 -6.46
C TYR A 85 -18.77 1.83 -5.94
N PHE A 86 -17.61 2.14 -5.35
CA PHE A 86 -16.69 1.14 -4.81
C PHE A 86 -17.28 0.41 -3.60
N LEU A 87 -17.94 1.14 -2.69
CA LEU A 87 -18.57 0.57 -1.51
C LEU A 87 -19.69 -0.43 -1.90
N GLU A 88 -20.52 -0.06 -2.88
CA GLU A 88 -21.59 -0.92 -3.40
C GLU A 88 -21.02 -2.15 -4.14
N SER A 89 -20.09 -1.92 -5.07
CA SER A 89 -19.52 -2.98 -5.92
C SER A 89 -18.67 -3.99 -5.15
N ALA A 90 -18.10 -3.60 -4.01
CA ALA A 90 -17.32 -4.48 -3.13
C ALA A 90 -18.16 -5.08 -2.00
N PHE A 91 -19.45 -4.77 -1.91
CA PHE A 91 -20.35 -5.26 -0.83
C PHE A 91 -19.86 -4.89 0.57
N VAL A 92 -19.47 -3.63 0.77
CA VAL A 92 -18.85 -3.15 2.02
C VAL A 92 -19.85 -3.14 3.18
N ASP A 93 -19.46 -3.74 4.30
CA ASP A 93 -20.23 -3.76 5.56
C ASP A 93 -19.85 -2.61 6.49
N VAL A 94 -18.55 -2.23 6.49
CA VAL A 94 -17.98 -1.23 7.40
C VAL A 94 -17.05 -0.29 6.65
N VAL A 95 -17.13 1.00 6.96
CA VAL A 95 -16.18 2.03 6.47
C VAL A 95 -15.40 2.57 7.64
N ILE A 96 -14.08 2.60 7.50
CA ILE A 96 -13.14 3.23 8.43
C ILE A 96 -12.49 4.42 7.70
N GLU A 97 -12.59 5.61 8.29
CA GLU A 97 -11.92 6.82 7.83
C GLU A 97 -11.37 7.59 9.04
N GLY A 98 -10.06 7.66 9.17
CA GLY A 98 -9.41 8.20 10.36
C GLY A 98 -9.88 7.48 11.63
N HIS A 99 -10.46 8.22 12.58
CA HIS A 99 -11.01 7.65 13.82
C HIS A 99 -12.50 7.27 13.75
N SER A 100 -13.12 7.40 12.57
CA SER A 100 -14.54 7.10 12.37
C SER A 100 -14.74 5.68 11.88
N VAL A 101 -15.67 4.96 12.52
CA VAL A 101 -16.14 3.63 12.08
C VAL A 101 -17.63 3.74 11.81
N ARG A 102 -18.03 3.50 10.56
CA ARG A 102 -19.43 3.58 10.14
C ARG A 102 -19.88 2.24 9.52
N ARG A 103 -20.97 1.67 10.01
CA ARG A 103 -21.58 0.49 9.41
C ARG A 103 -22.51 0.87 8.27
N ILE A 104 -22.48 0.06 7.21
CA ILE A 104 -23.41 0.15 6.09
C ILE A 104 -24.30 -1.10 6.15
N LYS A 105 -25.60 -0.88 5.97
CA LYS A 105 -26.50 -2.02 5.83
C LYS A 105 -26.28 -2.63 4.44
N ASN A 106 -25.79 -3.86 4.42
CA ASN A 106 -25.58 -4.62 3.20
C ASN A 106 -26.24 -6.01 3.38
N ASP A 107 -27.28 -6.28 2.61
CA ASP A 107 -28.04 -7.54 2.67
C ASP A 107 -27.62 -8.48 1.50
N THR A 108 -26.53 -8.17 0.80
CA THR A 108 -26.10 -8.90 -0.40
C THR A 108 -24.97 -9.87 -0.09
N ASN A 109 -25.09 -11.11 -0.60
CA ASN A 109 -24.04 -12.12 -0.55
C ASN A 109 -23.40 -12.32 -1.92
N HIS A 110 -22.08 -12.51 -1.96
CA HIS A 110 -21.34 -12.83 -3.18
C HIS A 110 -20.54 -14.12 -3.01
N LYS A 111 -20.68 -15.06 -3.96
CA LYS A 111 -20.06 -16.40 -3.89
C LYS A 111 -18.56 -16.41 -3.62
N LEU A 112 -17.81 -15.45 -4.17
CA LEU A 112 -16.37 -15.36 -3.94
C LEU A 112 -16.03 -14.90 -2.52
N ILE A 113 -16.82 -13.98 -1.96
CA ILE A 113 -16.71 -13.53 -0.58
C ILE A 113 -17.02 -14.69 0.38
N ASP A 114 -18.12 -15.42 0.13
CA ASP A 114 -18.52 -16.57 0.95
C ASP A 114 -17.47 -17.68 0.91
N LYS A 115 -16.80 -17.87 -0.23
CA LYS A 115 -15.69 -18.81 -0.33
C LYS A 115 -14.52 -18.41 0.60
N LEU A 116 -14.09 -17.15 0.63
CA LEU A 116 -13.04 -16.70 1.54
C LEU A 116 -13.45 -16.81 3.01
N ARG A 117 -14.72 -16.45 3.31
CA ARG A 117 -15.29 -16.62 4.66
C ARG A 117 -15.25 -18.06 5.13
N SER A 118 -15.62 -19.02 4.28
CA SER A 118 -15.59 -20.44 4.61
C SER A 118 -14.17 -21.00 4.83
N GLN A 119 -13.16 -20.36 4.26
CA GLN A 119 -11.76 -20.70 4.44
C GLN A 119 -11.10 -19.97 5.63
N GLU A 120 -11.82 -19.05 6.27
CA GLU A 120 -11.29 -18.14 7.29
C GLU A 120 -10.08 -17.33 6.80
N HIS A 121 -10.04 -17.01 5.50
CA HIS A 121 -8.98 -16.23 4.89
C HIS A 121 -9.29 -14.74 4.90
N ALA A 122 -8.27 -13.92 5.10
CA ALA A 122 -8.35 -12.50 4.81
C ALA A 122 -8.46 -12.26 3.30
N GLY A 123 -9.24 -11.27 2.90
CA GLY A 123 -9.43 -10.86 1.51
C GLY A 123 -8.91 -9.45 1.25
N LEU A 124 -8.66 -9.16 -0.03
CA LEU A 124 -8.31 -7.82 -0.50
C LEU A 124 -9.09 -7.55 -1.79
N VAL A 125 -9.90 -6.50 -1.80
CA VAL A 125 -10.60 -6.03 -3.00
C VAL A 125 -9.90 -4.80 -3.54
N LEU A 126 -9.45 -4.87 -4.78
CA LEU A 126 -8.87 -3.75 -5.51
C LEU A 126 -9.72 -3.45 -6.75
N PHE A 127 -9.70 -2.19 -7.19
CA PHE A 127 -10.42 -1.76 -8.38
C PHE A 127 -9.49 -1.61 -9.57
N SER A 128 -9.87 -2.19 -10.71
CA SER A 128 -9.15 -1.99 -11.95
C SER A 128 -9.47 -0.63 -12.54
N THR A 129 -8.48 0.07 -13.08
CA THR A 129 -8.67 1.24 -13.95
C THR A 129 -9.10 0.74 -15.34
N GLY A 130 -10.36 0.33 -15.48
CA GLY A 130 -10.87 -0.22 -16.74
C GLY A 130 -10.78 0.78 -17.90
N THR A 131 -10.17 0.37 -19.01
CA THR A 131 -10.06 1.20 -20.24
C THR A 131 -11.38 1.34 -20.99
N THR A 132 -12.40 0.56 -20.65
CA THR A 132 -13.65 0.45 -21.42
C THR A 132 -14.93 0.54 -20.59
N GLY A 133 -14.90 1.03 -19.37
CA GLY A 133 -16.09 1.12 -18.53
C GLY A 133 -15.81 1.44 -17.06
N SER A 134 -16.78 1.20 -16.20
CA SER A 134 -16.64 1.36 -14.76
C SER A 134 -15.56 0.43 -14.19
N PRO A 135 -14.79 0.87 -13.20
CA PRO A 135 -13.80 0.03 -12.53
C PRO A 135 -14.41 -1.28 -12.01
N LYS A 136 -13.69 -2.39 -12.15
CA LYS A 136 -14.15 -3.69 -11.67
C LYS A 136 -13.52 -4.03 -10.33
N ALA A 137 -14.33 -4.47 -9.37
CA ALA A 137 -13.87 -5.03 -8.11
C ALA A 137 -13.20 -6.39 -8.35
N ILE A 138 -11.95 -6.55 -7.93
CA ILE A 138 -11.16 -7.77 -8.06
C ILE A 138 -10.82 -8.26 -6.65
N LEU A 139 -11.35 -9.44 -6.29
CA LEU A 139 -11.09 -10.06 -4.99
C LEU A 139 -9.83 -10.92 -5.05
N HIS A 140 -8.89 -10.65 -4.16
CA HIS A 140 -7.68 -11.43 -3.94
C HIS A 140 -7.77 -12.16 -2.60
N ASP A 141 -7.27 -13.39 -2.54
CA ASP A 141 -7.00 -14.10 -1.30
C ASP A 141 -5.74 -13.51 -0.66
N LEU A 142 -5.93 -12.66 0.35
CA LEU A 142 -4.84 -11.95 1.00
C LEU A 142 -4.00 -12.89 1.87
N THR A 143 -4.60 -13.94 2.42
CA THR A 143 -3.87 -14.96 3.19
C THR A 143 -2.83 -15.67 2.33
N ILE A 144 -3.19 -16.07 1.11
CA ILE A 144 -2.24 -16.64 0.15
C ILE A 144 -1.24 -15.59 -0.34
N PHE A 145 -1.71 -14.38 -0.63
CA PHE A 145 -0.84 -13.28 -1.06
C PHE A 145 0.27 -12.98 -0.06
N MET A 146 -0.02 -13.05 1.24
CA MET A 146 0.95 -12.77 2.30
C MET A 146 2.10 -13.80 2.38
N GLN A 147 1.92 -15.02 1.89
CA GLN A 147 2.95 -16.07 1.91
C GLN A 147 4.24 -15.67 1.17
N ARG A 148 4.14 -14.81 0.15
CA ARG A 148 5.30 -14.30 -0.60
C ARG A 148 6.29 -13.50 0.24
N PHE A 149 5.84 -12.94 1.38
CA PHE A 149 6.67 -12.14 2.29
C PHE A 149 7.31 -12.99 3.39
N GLU A 150 7.07 -14.28 3.45
CA GLU A 150 7.68 -15.17 4.45
C GLU A 150 9.16 -15.38 4.18
N THR A 151 9.56 -15.43 2.91
CA THR A 151 10.98 -15.54 2.52
C THR A 151 11.67 -14.19 2.70
N PRO A 152 12.71 -14.11 3.56
CA PRO A 152 13.47 -12.89 3.76
C PRO A 152 14.12 -12.37 2.46
N ARG A 153 14.11 -11.07 2.29
CA ARG A 153 14.74 -10.34 1.18
C ARG A 153 15.66 -9.26 1.73
N PRO A 154 16.53 -8.65 0.90
CA PRO A 154 17.35 -7.53 1.34
C PRO A 154 16.51 -6.37 1.89
N THR A 155 17.09 -5.68 2.85
CA THR A 155 16.50 -4.48 3.48
C THR A 155 16.86 -3.24 2.67
N PHE A 156 15.87 -2.39 2.37
CA PHE A 156 16.05 -1.17 1.59
C PHE A 156 15.26 0.00 2.15
N LYS A 157 15.73 1.22 1.85
CA LYS A 157 14.94 2.44 1.93
C LYS A 157 14.11 2.58 0.66
N THR A 158 12.81 2.50 0.79
CA THR A 158 11.88 2.44 -0.33
C THR A 158 10.91 3.60 -0.29
N ILE A 159 10.78 4.35 -1.38
CA ILE A 159 9.75 5.38 -1.48
C ILE A 159 8.39 4.74 -1.79
N SER A 160 7.35 5.17 -1.09
CA SER A 160 5.98 4.68 -1.23
C SER A 160 5.06 5.81 -1.68
N PHE A 161 4.98 6.02 -3.00
CA PHE A 161 4.10 7.03 -3.60
C PHE A 161 3.06 6.44 -4.56
N LEU A 162 3.18 5.15 -4.91
CA LEU A 162 2.10 4.44 -5.56
C LEU A 162 0.88 4.41 -4.62
N LEU A 163 -0.32 4.48 -5.18
CA LEU A 163 -1.53 4.62 -4.38
C LEU A 163 -1.74 3.45 -3.41
N PHE A 164 -2.23 3.77 -2.21
CA PHE A 164 -2.53 2.79 -1.15
C PHE A 164 -3.65 1.81 -1.54
N ASP A 165 -4.54 2.20 -2.44
CA ASP A 165 -5.62 1.39 -3.00
C ASP A 165 -5.21 0.59 -4.26
N HIS A 166 -3.92 0.53 -4.57
CA HIS A 166 -3.36 -0.24 -5.67
C HIS A 166 -2.45 -1.37 -5.18
N ILE A 167 -2.42 -2.48 -5.95
CA ILE A 167 -1.58 -3.64 -5.62
C ILE A 167 -0.09 -3.27 -5.52
N GLY A 168 0.40 -2.34 -6.35
CA GLY A 168 1.78 -1.89 -6.31
C GLY A 168 2.14 -1.18 -5.00
N GLY A 169 1.26 -0.31 -4.50
CA GLY A 169 1.45 0.39 -3.24
C GLY A 169 1.44 -0.56 -2.04
N LEU A 170 0.42 -1.41 -1.95
CA LEU A 170 0.32 -2.39 -0.85
C LEU A 170 1.44 -3.43 -0.87
N ASN A 171 1.80 -3.94 -2.07
CA ASN A 171 2.92 -4.87 -2.19
C ASN A 171 4.25 -4.22 -1.75
N THR A 172 4.48 -2.96 -2.12
CA THR A 172 5.66 -2.21 -1.69
C THR A 172 5.70 -2.04 -0.18
N LEU A 173 4.59 -1.59 0.43
CA LEU A 173 4.46 -1.44 1.88
C LEU A 173 4.77 -2.74 2.62
N LEU A 174 4.05 -3.83 2.26
CA LEU A 174 4.19 -5.12 2.92
C LEU A 174 5.57 -5.73 2.70
N HIS A 175 6.13 -5.63 1.47
CA HIS A 175 7.49 -6.08 1.19
C HIS A 175 8.52 -5.37 2.06
N THR A 176 8.45 -4.04 2.13
CA THR A 176 9.38 -3.23 2.92
C THR A 176 9.24 -3.54 4.41
N LEU A 177 8.01 -3.63 4.92
CA LEU A 177 7.71 -3.94 6.31
C LEU A 177 8.25 -5.32 6.73
N PHE A 178 7.99 -6.36 5.93
CA PHE A 178 8.43 -7.72 6.21
C PHE A 178 9.94 -7.90 6.13
N ASN A 179 10.64 -7.06 5.39
CA ASN A 179 12.10 -7.11 5.23
C ASN A 179 12.84 -6.05 6.05
N LYS A 180 12.19 -5.46 7.05
CA LYS A 180 12.76 -4.45 7.94
C LYS A 180 13.30 -3.21 7.20
N GLY A 181 12.72 -2.88 6.05
CA GLY A 181 13.07 -1.68 5.30
C GLY A 181 12.40 -0.43 5.85
N THR A 182 12.89 0.73 5.42
CA THR A 182 12.24 2.00 5.71
C THR A 182 11.32 2.41 4.56
N VAL A 183 10.06 2.66 4.87
CA VAL A 183 9.07 3.26 3.97
C VAL A 183 9.17 4.77 4.08
N ILE A 184 9.36 5.45 2.96
CA ILE A 184 9.33 6.91 2.89
C ILE A 184 8.10 7.33 2.07
N ALA A 185 7.14 8.00 2.72
CA ALA A 185 5.95 8.54 2.10
C ALA A 185 6.18 10.01 1.75
N PRO A 186 6.24 10.40 0.46
CA PRO A 186 6.45 11.78 0.05
C PRO A 186 5.20 12.63 0.33
N GLU A 187 5.37 13.93 0.51
CA GLU A 187 4.26 14.87 0.75
C GLU A 187 3.29 14.98 -0.43
N SER A 188 3.78 14.75 -1.64
CA SER A 188 2.95 14.68 -2.85
C SER A 188 3.54 13.72 -3.88
N ARG A 189 2.75 13.38 -4.88
CA ARG A 189 3.13 12.45 -5.96
C ARG A 189 3.64 13.16 -7.23
N SER A 190 3.99 14.46 -7.13
CA SER A 190 4.61 15.16 -8.26
C SER A 190 6.05 14.66 -8.49
N VAL A 191 6.51 14.73 -9.75
CA VAL A 191 7.88 14.32 -10.10
C VAL A 191 8.93 15.04 -9.27
N GLU A 192 8.76 16.36 -9.11
CA GLU A 192 9.68 17.19 -8.34
C GLU A 192 9.79 16.72 -6.87
N VAL A 193 8.65 16.53 -6.20
CA VAL A 193 8.64 16.12 -4.78
C VAL A 193 9.17 14.70 -4.62
N VAL A 194 8.82 13.78 -5.53
CA VAL A 194 9.35 12.40 -5.49
C VAL A 194 10.86 12.39 -5.68
N LEU A 195 11.42 13.10 -6.66
CA LEU A 195 12.87 13.17 -6.87
C LEU A 195 13.59 13.86 -5.70
N LYS A 196 13.03 14.95 -5.18
CA LYS A 196 13.54 15.63 -3.97
C LYS A 196 13.58 14.65 -2.78
N THR A 197 12.49 13.95 -2.53
CA THR A 197 12.39 12.94 -1.46
C THR A 197 13.41 11.82 -1.65
N CYS A 198 13.60 11.34 -2.90
CA CYS A 198 14.60 10.33 -3.20
C CYS A 198 16.00 10.78 -2.81
N LYS A 199 16.35 12.02 -3.11
CA LYS A 199 17.67 12.60 -2.79
C LYS A 199 17.85 12.85 -1.29
N GLU A 200 16.89 13.50 -0.65
CA GLU A 200 16.96 13.86 0.78
C GLU A 200 17.04 12.64 1.69
N HIS A 201 16.31 11.58 1.38
CA HIS A 201 16.27 10.36 2.21
C HIS A 201 17.18 9.25 1.73
N GLN A 202 17.96 9.49 0.66
CA GLN A 202 18.89 8.50 0.09
C GLN A 202 18.14 7.18 -0.23
N ILE A 203 17.09 7.30 -1.05
CA ILE A 203 16.26 6.16 -1.46
C ILE A 203 17.08 5.15 -2.26
N GLU A 204 16.88 3.87 -1.99
CA GLU A 204 17.54 2.76 -2.66
C GLU A 204 16.63 2.08 -3.69
N VAL A 205 15.30 2.08 -3.45
CA VAL A 205 14.31 1.45 -4.32
C VAL A 205 13.20 2.44 -4.67
N LEU A 206 12.96 2.61 -5.98
CA LEU A 206 11.87 3.42 -6.54
C LEU A 206 10.87 2.51 -7.26
N PRO A 207 9.80 2.06 -6.57
CA PRO A 207 8.68 1.40 -7.22
C PRO A 207 7.83 2.44 -7.96
N THR A 208 7.52 2.20 -9.24
CA THR A 208 6.91 3.23 -10.08
C THR A 208 6.06 2.66 -11.22
N THR A 209 5.63 3.50 -12.15
CA THR A 209 4.96 3.13 -13.39
C THR A 209 5.72 3.65 -14.60
N PRO A 210 5.61 3.02 -15.78
CA PRO A 210 6.17 3.55 -17.03
C PRO A 210 5.74 4.98 -17.32
N THR A 211 4.48 5.32 -17.06
CA THR A 211 3.98 6.69 -17.21
C THR A 211 4.74 7.67 -16.33
N PHE A 212 4.97 7.33 -15.06
CA PHE A 212 5.72 8.22 -14.16
C PHE A 212 7.17 8.38 -14.61
N LEU A 213 7.81 7.31 -15.07
CA LEU A 213 9.18 7.37 -15.61
C LEU A 213 9.26 8.28 -16.84
N ARG A 214 8.27 8.24 -17.76
CA ARG A 214 8.19 9.20 -18.86
C ARG A 214 8.05 10.63 -18.38
N MET A 215 7.21 10.86 -17.38
CA MET A 215 7.06 12.20 -16.77
C MET A 215 8.37 12.69 -16.16
N MET A 216 9.14 11.81 -15.51
CA MET A 216 10.48 12.13 -15.00
C MET A 216 11.43 12.55 -16.12
N LEU A 217 11.48 11.78 -17.21
CA LEU A 217 12.32 12.12 -18.39
C LEU A 217 11.96 13.48 -18.98
N ILE A 218 10.67 13.75 -19.18
CA ILE A 218 10.17 15.00 -19.77
C ILE A 218 10.41 16.20 -18.84
N SER A 219 10.42 15.98 -17.53
CA SER A 219 10.58 17.07 -16.55
C SER A 219 11.95 17.76 -16.62
N GLY A 220 12.97 17.10 -17.16
CA GLY A 220 14.34 17.61 -17.17
C GLY A 220 15.03 17.63 -15.78
N LEU A 221 14.39 17.09 -14.74
CA LEU A 221 14.89 17.13 -13.37
C LEU A 221 15.79 15.95 -13.00
N ILE A 222 15.90 14.94 -13.87
CA ILE A 222 16.67 13.72 -13.59
C ILE A 222 18.14 13.98 -13.29
N PRO A 223 18.90 14.79 -14.07
CA PRO A 223 20.34 14.94 -13.88
C PRO A 223 20.72 15.36 -12.45
N ASP A 224 19.84 16.16 -11.80
CA ASP A 224 20.07 16.68 -10.46
C ASP A 224 19.25 15.96 -9.37
N GLY A 225 18.30 15.10 -9.78
CA GLY A 225 17.27 14.56 -8.90
C GLY A 225 17.44 13.09 -8.49
N ILE A 226 18.20 12.30 -9.25
CA ILE A 226 18.43 10.88 -8.90
C ILE A 226 19.61 10.78 -7.95
N PRO A 227 19.43 10.21 -6.75
CA PRO A 227 20.53 10.02 -5.82
C PRO A 227 21.42 8.85 -6.22
N GLU A 228 22.72 8.92 -5.90
CA GLU A 228 23.67 7.80 -6.08
C GLU A 228 23.25 6.55 -5.27
N SER A 229 22.43 6.72 -4.24
CA SER A 229 21.87 5.62 -3.43
C SER A 229 20.86 4.78 -4.19
N LEU A 230 20.24 5.28 -5.26
CA LEU A 230 19.20 4.57 -6.00
C LEU A 230 19.79 3.38 -6.75
N ARG A 231 19.40 2.18 -6.31
CA ARG A 231 19.96 0.91 -6.82
C ARG A 231 18.96 0.17 -7.70
N ILE A 232 17.67 0.36 -7.46
CA ILE A 232 16.63 -0.43 -8.09
C ILE A 232 15.45 0.49 -8.44
N ILE A 233 15.08 0.49 -9.72
CA ILE A 233 13.79 1.01 -10.18
C ILE A 233 12.94 -0.19 -10.57
N THR A 234 11.79 -0.35 -9.90
CA THR A 234 10.81 -1.37 -10.28
C THR A 234 9.60 -0.70 -10.92
N TYR A 235 9.09 -1.25 -11.99
CA TYR A 235 7.88 -0.74 -12.63
C TYR A 235 6.88 -1.86 -12.94
N GLY A 236 5.62 -1.49 -13.04
CA GLY A 236 4.53 -2.43 -13.31
C GLY A 236 3.25 -1.72 -13.71
N THR A 237 2.18 -2.52 -13.83
CA THR A 237 0.80 -2.09 -14.17
C THR A 237 0.60 -1.59 -15.60
N GLU A 238 1.65 -1.14 -16.28
CA GLU A 238 1.63 -0.65 -17.66
C GLU A 238 2.76 -1.30 -18.47
N ARG A 239 2.62 -1.28 -19.79
CA ARG A 239 3.68 -1.73 -20.69
C ARG A 239 4.75 -0.64 -20.81
N MET A 240 6.02 -1.00 -20.58
CA MET A 240 7.16 -0.15 -20.86
C MET A 240 7.40 -0.13 -22.40
N ASP A 241 7.53 1.05 -22.96
CA ASP A 241 7.98 1.22 -24.33
C ASP A 241 9.52 1.29 -24.40
N GLN A 242 10.07 0.83 -25.52
CA GLN A 242 11.52 0.73 -25.70
C GLN A 242 12.20 2.11 -25.61
N PRO A 243 11.71 3.19 -26.27
CA PRO A 243 12.36 4.51 -26.17
C PRO A 243 12.48 5.03 -24.75
N THR A 244 11.45 4.83 -23.92
CA THR A 244 11.49 5.21 -22.49
C THR A 244 12.55 4.42 -21.74
N LEU A 245 12.64 3.11 -22.00
CA LEU A 245 13.63 2.26 -21.35
C LEU A 245 15.07 2.65 -21.76
N ASP A 246 15.30 2.86 -23.04
CA ASP A 246 16.62 3.25 -23.58
C ASP A 246 17.06 4.59 -22.98
N ALA A 247 16.18 5.60 -22.97
CA ALA A 247 16.48 6.90 -22.38
C ALA A 247 16.81 6.83 -20.88
N LEU A 248 16.12 5.95 -20.13
CA LEU A 248 16.44 5.72 -18.72
C LEU A 248 17.80 5.04 -18.54
N CYS A 249 18.13 4.06 -19.37
CA CYS A 249 19.42 3.36 -19.30
C CYS A 249 20.62 4.27 -19.67
N GLU A 250 20.40 5.32 -20.48
CA GLU A 250 21.43 6.32 -20.79
C GLU A 250 21.68 7.31 -19.63
N LEU A 251 20.68 7.49 -18.75
CA LEU A 251 20.72 8.48 -17.65
C LEU A 251 21.09 7.86 -16.28
N LEU A 252 21.01 6.55 -16.15
CA LEU A 252 21.28 5.79 -14.92
C LEU A 252 22.58 5.01 -15.01
#